data_13f5f96abeddf573ed918642f28f4bb7
#
_entry.id   13f5f96abeddf573ed918642f28f4bb7
#
_cell.length_a   1.000
_cell.length_b   1.000
_cell.length_c   1.000
_cell.angle_alpha   90.00
_cell.angle_beta   90.00
_cell.angle_gamma   90.00
#
_symmetry.space_group_name_H-M   'P 1'
#
loop_
_entity.id
_entity.type
_entity.pdbx_description
1 polymer ?
#
loop_
_entity_poly.entity_id
_entity_poly.type
_entity_poly.pdbx_seq_one_letter_code
_entity_poly.pdbx_strand_id
1 'polypeptide(L)'
;MKSVKNTLLLALMSLVFVACSKGGDSPAPPTPNPPVVTEPSLTASNAVIVDIDPGTSNIYAVLGTTQKMEVRLTAIPASGVTIDTKMIKVADNTTAFSNSISSTSLINPVNVTGLVPGVLYNLSVVVTSKTTASNTKTIEFKMAAK
;
A
#
# COMPACT_ATOMS: atom_id res chain seq x y z
N MET A 1 -59.61 -7.90 -1.01
CA MET A 1 -60.22 -9.00 -1.81
C MET A 1 -59.11 -9.94 -2.26
N LYS A 2 -59.28 -11.19 -1.79
CA LYS A 2 -58.80 -12.49 -2.36
C LYS A 2 -57.28 -12.67 -2.43
N SER A 3 -56.60 -13.33 -1.49
CA SER A 3 -56.68 -14.77 -1.13
C SER A 3 -56.40 -15.69 -2.31
N VAL A 4 -55.35 -16.51 -2.16
CA VAL A 4 -55.27 -17.96 -2.46
C VAL A 4 -53.80 -18.32 -2.25
N LYS A 5 -53.34 -18.96 -1.19
CA LYS A 5 -53.55 -20.37 -0.74
C LYS A 5 -53.05 -21.38 -1.78
N ASN A 6 -52.23 -22.23 -1.23
CA ASN A 6 -51.98 -23.64 -1.60
C ASN A 6 -50.68 -23.86 -2.37
N THR A 7 -49.88 -24.87 -2.14
CA THR A 7 -50.09 -26.17 -1.41
C THR A 7 -48.72 -26.80 -1.26
N LEU A 8 -48.32 -27.15 -0.10
CA LEU A 8 -47.84 -28.43 0.38
C LEU A 8 -47.85 -29.57 -0.66
N LEU A 9 -46.67 -30.09 -1.01
CA LEU A 9 -46.59 -31.50 -1.39
C LEU A 9 -45.33 -32.11 -0.83
N LEU A 10 -45.62 -33.00 0.07
CA LEU A 10 -44.82 -34.02 0.72
C LEU A 10 -44.52 -35.13 -0.30
N ALA A 11 -43.28 -35.57 -0.36
CA ALA A 11 -42.89 -36.93 -0.74
C ALA A 11 -41.44 -37.07 -0.33
N LEU A 12 -41.10 -37.60 0.72
CA LEU A 12 -41.07 -38.93 1.34
C LEU A 12 -40.61 -40.05 0.39
N MET A 13 -39.63 -40.81 0.89
CA MET A 13 -39.02 -42.07 0.42
C MET A 13 -37.71 -41.86 -0.36
N SER A 14 -36.62 -42.52 -0.04
CA SER A 14 -36.41 -43.81 0.67
C SER A 14 -34.94 -43.94 1.01
N LEU A 15 -34.66 -44.38 2.21
CA LEU A 15 -33.98 -45.63 2.55
C LEU A 15 -32.62 -45.91 1.85
N VAL A 16 -31.59 -45.70 2.64
CA VAL A 16 -30.69 -46.73 3.20
C VAL A 16 -30.00 -47.60 2.17
N PHE A 17 -28.73 -47.36 2.02
CA PHE A 17 -27.78 -48.48 1.98
C PHE A 17 -26.58 -48.11 2.88
N VAL A 18 -26.63 -48.70 4.08
CA VAL A 18 -25.44 -48.94 4.88
C VAL A 18 -24.64 -50.01 4.15
N ALA A 19 -23.59 -49.58 3.48
CA ALA A 19 -22.52 -50.49 3.12
C ALA A 19 -21.35 -50.18 4.07
N CYS A 20 -21.26 -50.94 5.14
CA CYS A 20 -20.01 -51.11 5.87
C CYS A 20 -18.98 -51.71 4.90
N SER A 21 -18.19 -50.89 4.31
CA SER A 21 -16.90 -51.28 3.74
C SER A 21 -15.83 -50.84 4.73
N LYS A 22 -15.33 -51.85 5.45
CA LYS A 22 -14.14 -51.77 6.27
C LYS A 22 -12.95 -51.68 5.33
N GLY A 23 -12.62 -50.45 4.91
CA GLY A 23 -11.45 -50.15 4.10
C GLY A 23 -10.65 -49.04 4.83
N GLY A 24 -9.39 -49.37 5.15
CA GLY A 24 -8.52 -48.54 5.98
C GLY A 24 -8.45 -47.10 5.55
N ASP A 25 -8.64 -46.20 6.51
CA ASP A 25 -8.31 -44.81 6.40
C ASP A 25 -6.81 -44.65 6.17
N SER A 26 -6.42 -44.63 4.91
CA SER A 26 -5.12 -44.07 4.53
C SER A 26 -5.28 -42.54 4.66
N PRO A 27 -4.55 -41.89 5.56
CA PRO A 27 -4.64 -40.42 5.65
C PRO A 27 -4.38 -39.83 4.26
N ALA A 28 -5.27 -38.97 3.80
CA ALA A 28 -5.08 -38.25 2.55
C ALA A 28 -3.70 -37.57 2.58
N PRO A 29 -2.91 -37.69 1.51
CA PRO A 29 -1.62 -36.98 1.46
C PRO A 29 -1.86 -35.51 1.76
N PRO A 30 -0.97 -34.85 2.57
CA PRO A 30 -1.13 -33.47 2.90
C PRO A 30 -1.18 -32.65 1.60
N THR A 31 -2.24 -31.88 1.45
CA THR A 31 -2.33 -30.92 0.34
C THR A 31 -1.09 -30.02 0.40
N PRO A 32 -0.30 -29.93 -0.68
CA PRO A 32 0.86 -29.07 -0.68
C PRO A 32 0.39 -27.63 -0.36
N ASN A 33 0.98 -27.04 0.68
CA ASN A 33 0.74 -25.63 0.97
C ASN A 33 1.07 -24.82 -0.30
N PRO A 34 0.20 -23.90 -0.72
CA PRO A 34 0.51 -23.02 -1.83
C PRO A 34 1.83 -22.31 -1.52
N PRO A 35 2.70 -22.11 -2.52
CA PRO A 35 3.99 -21.45 -2.31
C PRO A 35 3.74 -20.08 -1.68
N VAL A 36 4.43 -19.80 -0.56
CA VAL A 36 4.44 -18.49 0.06
C VAL A 36 5.17 -17.54 -0.90
N VAL A 37 4.42 -16.72 -1.61
CA VAL A 37 5.01 -15.68 -2.45
C VAL A 37 5.45 -14.56 -1.51
N THR A 38 6.76 -14.50 -1.26
CA THR A 38 7.35 -13.40 -0.51
C THR A 38 7.42 -12.16 -1.40
N GLU A 39 6.73 -11.10 -1.03
CA GLU A 39 6.82 -9.83 -1.75
C GLU A 39 8.19 -9.16 -1.55
N PRO A 40 8.68 -8.37 -2.52
CA PRO A 40 9.93 -7.64 -2.38
C PRO A 40 9.85 -6.64 -1.23
N SER A 41 10.90 -6.59 -0.41
CA SER A 41 10.99 -5.66 0.71
C SER A 41 11.25 -4.23 0.23
N LEU A 42 10.51 -3.28 0.77
CA LEU A 42 10.70 -1.85 0.54
C LEU A 42 11.81 -1.32 1.46
N THR A 43 13.06 -1.38 1.00
CA THR A 43 14.24 -0.93 1.74
C THR A 43 14.78 0.39 1.18
N ALA A 44 15.81 0.94 1.82
CA ALA A 44 16.49 2.16 1.35
C ALA A 44 17.06 2.04 -0.07
N SER A 45 17.44 0.82 -0.49
CA SER A 45 17.94 0.56 -1.83
C SER A 45 16.82 0.44 -2.87
N ASN A 46 15.58 0.21 -2.44
CA ASN A 46 14.43 -0.04 -3.31
C ASN A 46 13.50 1.17 -3.45
N ALA A 47 13.66 2.20 -2.61
CA ALA A 47 12.88 3.41 -2.67
C ALA A 47 13.80 4.63 -2.52
N VAL A 48 13.95 5.39 -3.57
CA VAL A 48 14.74 6.62 -3.61
C VAL A 48 13.92 7.76 -4.17
N ILE A 49 14.20 8.98 -3.70
CA ILE A 49 13.65 10.20 -4.27
C ILE A 49 14.71 10.81 -5.17
N VAL A 50 14.34 11.16 -6.37
CA VAL A 50 15.20 11.82 -7.36
C VAL A 50 14.69 13.22 -7.68
N ASP A 51 15.53 13.99 -8.36
CA ASP A 51 15.34 15.41 -8.68
C ASP A 51 15.37 16.35 -7.46
N ILE A 52 15.92 15.82 -6.36
CA ILE A 52 16.17 16.58 -5.15
C ILE A 52 17.60 16.29 -4.69
N ASP A 53 18.43 17.31 -4.62
CA ASP A 53 19.78 17.22 -4.05
C ASP A 53 19.82 17.95 -2.70
N PRO A 54 20.03 17.22 -1.57
CA PRO A 54 20.07 17.84 -0.26
C PRO A 54 21.29 18.69 -0.02
N GLY A 55 22.30 18.62 -0.91
CA GLY A 55 23.58 19.24 -0.66
C GLY A 55 24.21 18.76 0.65
N THR A 56 25.17 19.50 1.17
CA THR A 56 25.87 19.17 2.42
C THR A 56 25.06 19.50 3.69
N SER A 57 24.03 20.33 3.59
CA SER A 57 23.22 20.79 4.73
C SER A 57 21.99 19.93 5.00
N ASN A 58 21.73 18.91 4.19
CA ASN A 58 20.53 18.08 4.24
C ASN A 58 19.20 18.88 4.16
N ILE A 59 19.28 20.08 3.56
CA ILE A 59 18.14 20.96 3.32
C ILE A 59 18.09 21.28 1.84
N TYR A 60 16.95 20.93 1.21
CA TYR A 60 16.67 21.26 -0.18
C TYR A 60 16.30 22.72 -0.33
N ALA A 61 17.04 23.44 -1.13
CA ALA A 61 16.67 24.78 -1.55
C ALA A 61 15.77 24.70 -2.79
N VAL A 62 14.53 25.09 -2.64
CA VAL A 62 13.54 25.11 -3.72
C VAL A 62 13.39 26.53 -4.25
N LEU A 63 13.39 26.67 -5.56
CA LEU A 63 13.08 27.94 -6.22
C LEU A 63 11.58 28.00 -6.54
N GLY A 64 10.86 28.87 -5.83
CA GLY A 64 9.43 29.07 -6.03
C GLY A 64 8.54 28.29 -5.06
N THR A 65 7.25 28.16 -5.42
CA THR A 65 6.20 27.65 -4.54
C THR A 65 5.85 26.18 -4.77
N THR A 66 6.53 25.54 -5.72
CA THR A 66 6.28 24.14 -6.10
C THR A 66 7.58 23.41 -6.35
N GLN A 67 7.62 22.12 -6.02
CA GLN A 67 8.72 21.21 -6.31
C GLN A 67 8.21 19.93 -6.92
N LYS A 68 8.73 19.57 -8.08
CA LYS A 68 8.54 18.23 -8.67
C LYS A 68 9.59 17.29 -8.11
N MET A 69 9.17 16.09 -7.79
CA MET A 69 10.05 14.99 -7.40
C MET A 69 9.51 13.67 -7.94
N GLU A 70 10.34 12.66 -7.98
CA GLU A 70 9.94 11.29 -8.33
C GLU A 70 10.31 10.33 -7.21
N VAL A 71 9.36 9.53 -6.79
CA VAL A 71 9.61 8.38 -5.93
C VAL A 71 9.88 7.19 -6.84
N ARG A 72 11.14 6.75 -6.89
CA ARG A 72 11.59 5.62 -7.70
C ARG A 72 11.75 4.39 -6.84
N LEU A 73 11.14 3.29 -7.30
CA LEU A 73 11.20 1.98 -6.69
C LEU A 73 11.97 1.06 -7.64
N THR A 74 12.87 0.23 -7.13
CA THR A 74 13.57 -0.78 -7.94
C THR A 74 12.84 -2.12 -7.95
N ALA A 75 12.00 -2.34 -6.93
CA ALA A 75 11.11 -3.49 -6.85
C ALA A 75 9.79 -3.05 -6.20
N ILE A 76 8.69 -3.65 -6.61
CA ILE A 76 7.36 -3.33 -6.12
C ILE A 76 6.58 -4.63 -5.85
N PRO A 77 5.83 -4.73 -4.73
CA PRO A 77 4.90 -5.83 -4.51
C PRO A 77 3.89 -5.95 -5.66
N ALA A 78 3.49 -7.16 -6.02
CA ALA A 78 2.52 -7.39 -7.09
C ALA A 78 1.17 -6.69 -6.83
N SER A 79 0.79 -6.54 -5.56
CA SER A 79 -0.38 -5.78 -5.12
C SER A 79 -0.25 -4.27 -5.29
N GLY A 80 0.97 -3.78 -5.54
CA GLY A 80 1.31 -2.37 -5.56
C GLY A 80 1.57 -1.79 -4.18
N VAL A 81 1.75 -0.46 -4.16
CA VAL A 81 2.05 0.33 -2.96
C VAL A 81 1.10 1.51 -2.83
N THR A 82 1.01 2.03 -1.61
CA THR A 82 0.53 3.39 -1.33
C THR A 82 1.74 4.27 -1.05
N ILE A 83 1.77 5.47 -1.61
CA ILE A 83 2.79 6.48 -1.41
C ILE A 83 2.12 7.69 -0.79
N ASP A 84 2.40 7.91 0.49
CA ASP A 84 1.89 9.03 1.27
C ASP A 84 2.98 10.09 1.38
N THR A 85 2.72 11.28 0.89
CA THR A 85 3.62 12.42 0.96
C THR A 85 3.02 13.49 1.85
N LYS A 86 3.74 13.92 2.87
CA LYS A 86 3.31 14.95 3.81
C LYS A 86 4.42 15.97 4.03
N MET A 87 4.07 17.24 3.96
CA MET A 87 4.96 18.35 4.26
C MET A 87 4.39 19.18 5.42
N ILE A 88 5.19 19.40 6.44
CA ILE A 88 4.83 20.19 7.61
C ILE A 88 5.80 21.35 7.79
N LYS A 89 5.31 22.49 8.26
CA LYS A 89 6.16 23.62 8.66
C LYS A 89 6.90 23.26 9.93
N VAL A 90 8.21 23.54 9.97
CA VAL A 90 9.01 23.26 11.17
C VAL A 90 8.65 24.16 12.34
N ALA A 91 8.20 25.39 12.08
CA ALA A 91 7.93 26.39 13.11
C ALA A 91 6.72 26.06 14.01
N ASP A 92 5.67 25.49 13.45
CA ASP A 92 4.39 25.30 14.13
C ASP A 92 3.77 23.91 13.93
N ASN A 93 4.46 23.00 13.24
CA ASN A 93 4.01 21.65 12.88
C ASN A 93 2.71 21.61 12.07
N THR A 94 2.30 22.71 11.44
CA THR A 94 1.13 22.72 10.58
C THR A 94 1.40 22.02 9.25
N THR A 95 0.42 21.27 8.76
CA THR A 95 0.51 20.60 7.47
C THR A 95 0.34 21.60 6.35
N ALA A 96 1.36 21.74 5.50
CA ALA A 96 1.35 22.60 4.34
C ALA A 96 0.96 21.86 3.05
N PHE A 97 1.25 20.54 2.98
CA PHE A 97 0.92 19.70 1.85
C PHE A 97 0.67 18.26 2.32
N SER A 98 -0.29 17.59 1.69
CA SER A 98 -0.52 16.16 1.87
C SER A 98 -1.07 15.56 0.58
N ASN A 99 -0.52 14.43 0.17
CA ASN A 99 -0.95 13.68 -1.00
C ASN A 99 -0.80 12.19 -0.73
N SER A 100 -1.74 11.38 -1.23
CA SER A 100 -1.68 9.93 -1.16
C SER A 100 -2.03 9.35 -2.53
N ILE A 101 -1.14 8.51 -3.06
CA ILE A 101 -1.33 7.85 -4.35
C ILE A 101 -1.16 6.35 -4.19
N SER A 102 -2.00 5.58 -4.90
CA SER A 102 -1.82 4.14 -5.07
C SER A 102 -1.12 3.87 -6.40
N SER A 103 -0.09 3.02 -6.39
CA SER A 103 0.70 2.75 -7.58
C SER A 103 1.12 1.29 -7.72
N THR A 104 1.24 0.88 -8.97
CA THR A 104 1.94 -0.34 -9.42
C THR A 104 3.14 0.01 -10.32
N SER A 105 3.49 1.29 -10.42
CA SER A 105 4.60 1.79 -11.24
C SER A 105 5.87 1.91 -10.42
N LEU A 106 7.01 1.65 -11.06
CA LEU A 106 8.32 1.87 -10.46
C LEU A 106 8.71 3.36 -10.38
N ILE A 107 8.08 4.21 -11.19
CA ILE A 107 8.33 5.65 -11.22
C ILE A 107 7.04 6.38 -10.88
N ASN A 108 7.08 7.20 -9.85
CA ASN A 108 5.90 7.87 -9.29
C ASN A 108 6.18 9.35 -9.10
N PRO A 109 5.71 10.21 -10.04
CA PRO A 109 5.87 11.64 -9.92
C PRO A 109 4.97 12.21 -8.81
N VAL A 110 5.55 13.10 -8.00
CA VAL A 110 4.84 13.85 -6.96
C VAL A 110 5.13 15.32 -7.15
N ASN A 111 4.10 16.15 -7.19
CA ASN A 111 4.21 17.59 -7.28
C ASN A 111 3.86 18.21 -5.92
N VAL A 112 4.88 18.58 -5.15
CA VAL A 112 4.73 19.24 -3.86
C VAL A 112 4.42 20.71 -4.10
N THR A 113 3.35 21.22 -3.50
CA THR A 113 2.88 22.60 -3.63
C THR A 113 2.74 23.26 -2.27
N GLY A 114 2.48 24.58 -2.24
CA GLY A 114 2.26 25.31 -0.99
C GLY A 114 3.53 25.70 -0.25
N LEU A 115 4.67 25.69 -0.93
CA LEU A 115 5.92 26.22 -0.40
C LEU A 115 5.85 27.76 -0.34
N VAL A 116 6.30 28.32 0.76
CA VAL A 116 6.35 29.78 1.00
C VAL A 116 7.82 30.18 1.19
N PRO A 117 8.32 31.22 0.51
CA PRO A 117 9.67 31.70 0.68
C PRO A 117 10.00 31.99 2.14
N GLY A 118 11.21 31.63 2.56
CA GLY A 118 11.70 31.84 3.93
C GLY A 118 11.16 30.85 4.97
N VAL A 119 10.30 29.89 4.59
CA VAL A 119 9.76 28.87 5.50
C VAL A 119 10.52 27.56 5.34
N LEU A 120 10.87 26.96 6.49
CA LEU A 120 11.48 25.63 6.56
C LEU A 120 10.40 24.56 6.78
N TYR A 121 10.50 23.48 6.02
CA TYR A 121 9.57 22.36 6.05
C TYR A 121 10.29 21.05 6.32
N ASN A 122 9.60 20.11 6.98
CA ASN A 122 9.92 18.69 6.94
C ASN A 122 9.01 18.02 5.90
N LEU A 123 9.59 17.33 4.94
CA LEU A 123 8.88 16.47 3.99
C LEU A 123 9.12 15.02 4.38
N SER A 124 8.04 14.27 4.49
CA SER A 124 8.05 12.82 4.71
C SER A 124 7.35 12.14 3.55
N VAL A 125 7.97 11.10 3.02
CA VAL A 125 7.40 10.20 2.01
C VAL A 125 7.39 8.80 2.59
N VAL A 126 6.20 8.23 2.74
CA VAL A 126 6.01 6.87 3.24
C VAL A 126 5.50 6.00 2.11
N VAL A 127 6.25 4.96 1.76
CA VAL A 127 5.85 3.95 0.78
C VAL A 127 5.48 2.69 1.53
N THR A 128 4.27 2.20 1.35
CA THR A 128 3.73 1.03 2.07
C THR A 128 3.14 0.02 1.10
N SER A 129 3.46 -1.26 1.26
CA SER A 129 2.81 -2.34 0.53
C SER A 129 1.30 -2.35 0.81
N LYS A 130 0.48 -2.60 -0.21
CA LYS A 130 -0.98 -2.72 -0.05
C LYS A 130 -1.42 -3.98 0.68
N THR A 131 -0.60 -5.02 0.68
CA THR A 131 -0.91 -6.31 1.32
C THR A 131 -0.25 -6.49 2.67
N THR A 132 0.92 -5.86 2.88
CA THR A 132 1.73 -6.05 4.08
C THR A 132 2.12 -4.71 4.68
N ALA A 133 1.35 -4.21 5.64
CA ALA A 133 1.56 -2.89 6.25
C ALA A 133 2.94 -2.71 6.91
N SER A 134 3.56 -3.80 7.39
CA SER A 134 4.92 -3.79 7.94
C SER A 134 6.00 -3.64 6.86
N ASN A 135 5.68 -3.93 5.58
CA ASN A 135 6.57 -3.70 4.45
C ASN A 135 6.44 -2.25 4.00
N THR A 136 7.13 -1.37 4.70
CA THR A 136 7.07 0.08 4.52
C THR A 136 8.46 0.70 4.51
N LYS A 137 8.59 1.82 3.79
CA LYS A 137 9.79 2.65 3.76
C LYS A 137 9.42 4.11 3.96
N THR A 138 10.07 4.76 4.92
CA THR A 138 9.95 6.20 5.15
C THR A 138 11.22 6.90 4.71
N ILE A 139 11.07 8.02 4.02
CA ILE A 139 12.12 8.91 3.57
C ILE A 139 11.78 10.31 4.07
N GLU A 140 12.70 10.95 4.80
CA GLU A 140 12.48 12.26 5.38
C GLU A 140 13.64 13.20 5.05
N PHE A 141 13.30 14.44 4.76
CA PHE A 141 14.29 15.51 4.53
C PHE A 141 13.66 16.88 4.75
N LYS A 142 14.51 17.91 4.84
CA LYS A 142 14.06 19.28 5.00
C LYS A 142 14.04 20.00 3.64
N MET A 143 13.08 20.90 3.48
CA MET A 143 12.96 21.79 2.32
C MET A 143 12.83 23.22 2.77
N ALA A 144 13.44 24.14 2.03
CA ALA A 144 13.27 25.58 2.21
C ALA A 144 13.06 26.24 0.84
N ALA A 145 11.99 27.01 0.70
CA ALA A 145 11.78 27.84 -0.48
C ALA A 145 12.58 29.14 -0.37
N LYS A 146 13.18 29.54 -1.48
CA LYS A 146 13.91 30.83 -1.62
C LYS A 146 13.08 31.81 -2.43
#